data_aba38279373abdb29251a9a341e93d0b
#
_entry.id   aba38279373abdb29251a9a341e93d0b
#
_cell.length_a   1.000
_cell.length_b   1.000
_cell.length_c   1.000
_cell.angle_alpha   90.00
_cell.angle_beta   90.00
_cell.angle_gamma   90.00
#
_symmetry.space_group_name_H-M   'P 1'
#
loop_
_entity.id
_entity.type
_entity.pdbx_description
1 polymer ?
#
loop_
_entity_poly.entity_id
_entity_poly.type
_entity_poly.pdbx_seq_one_letter_code
_entity_poly.pdbx_strand_id
1 'polypeptide(L)'
;MKKLFLTMMAVLFVISANGQSYNVGTSNTTTDYFGNRTTTHRDQYGNRTGTSTSTTDYFGNTTTTHRDSYGNTIGTSTTSTDYFGNTTTTHRDKYGNNTGTDRSNTDYFGNTHTTYSDSYGNSRGTSTTSTDYFGNTTTNYRDRYGNSQGTSRTSTDYFGNRNTEQRSNNSNTTIWSW
;
A
#
# COMPACT_ATOMS: atom_id res chain seq x y z
N MET A 1 -11.42 -14.93 -15.54
CA MET A 1 -11.19 -13.52 -15.23
C MET A 1 -10.22 -13.47 -14.05
N LYS A 2 -8.95 -13.10 -14.27
CA LYS A 2 -7.95 -12.99 -13.20
C LYS A 2 -8.25 -11.72 -12.41
N LYS A 3 -8.78 -11.86 -11.19
CA LYS A 3 -8.92 -10.73 -10.27
C LYS A 3 -7.51 -10.29 -9.84
N LEU A 4 -7.08 -9.14 -10.32
CA LEU A 4 -5.81 -8.53 -9.97
C LEU A 4 -5.94 -7.93 -8.56
N PHE A 5 -5.54 -8.67 -7.53
CA PHE A 5 -5.44 -8.13 -6.18
C PHE A 5 -4.24 -7.20 -6.09
N LEU A 6 -4.53 -5.96 -5.82
CA LEU A 6 -3.55 -4.92 -5.66
C LEU A 6 -3.24 -4.72 -4.18
N THR A 7 -2.15 -5.29 -3.73
CA THR A 7 -1.57 -4.92 -2.44
C THR A 7 -0.89 -3.57 -2.63
N MET A 8 -1.54 -2.50 -2.20
CA MET A 8 -1.00 -1.16 -2.24
C MET A 8 -0.22 -0.93 -0.95
N MET A 9 1.10 -1.00 -1.04
CA MET A 9 1.97 -0.54 0.03
C MET A 9 2.22 0.95 -0.15
N ALA A 10 1.72 1.73 0.80
CA ALA A 10 1.96 3.16 0.86
C ALA A 10 3.18 3.44 1.74
N VAL A 11 4.25 3.98 1.17
CA VAL A 11 5.38 4.54 1.93
C VAL A 11 5.09 6.00 2.21
N LEU A 12 5.18 6.41 3.48
CA LEU A 12 4.80 7.72 3.93
C LEU A 12 5.94 8.55 4.50
N PHE A 13 5.93 9.84 4.23
CA PHE A 13 6.74 10.87 4.89
C PHE A 13 5.89 11.80 5.76
N VAL A 14 6.46 12.20 6.91
CA VAL A 14 5.83 13.11 7.88
C VAL A 14 6.16 14.55 7.55
N ILE A 15 5.16 15.43 7.51
CA ILE A 15 5.36 16.89 7.58
C ILE A 15 4.30 17.52 8.49
N SER A 16 4.74 18.43 9.35
CA SER A 16 3.90 19.13 10.33
C SER A 16 3.26 20.40 9.79
N ALA A 17 1.99 20.63 9.94
CA ALA A 17 1.24 21.84 10.37
C ALA A 17 -0.21 21.94 9.87
N ASN A 18 -1.11 22.38 10.77
CA ASN A 18 -2.40 23.08 10.56
C ASN A 18 -3.38 22.58 9.48
N GLY A 19 -4.28 21.66 9.82
CA GLY A 19 -5.64 21.53 9.23
C GLY A 19 -5.81 21.43 7.70
N GLN A 20 -4.75 21.47 6.92
CA GLN A 20 -4.75 21.35 5.47
C GLN A 20 -4.31 19.96 5.04
N SER A 21 -4.90 19.45 3.95
CA SER A 21 -4.46 18.20 3.34
C SER A 21 -3.18 18.45 2.54
N TYR A 22 -2.09 17.74 2.86
CA TYR A 22 -0.81 17.88 2.18
C TYR A 22 -0.54 16.67 1.27
N ASN A 23 -0.01 16.93 0.06
CA ASN A 23 0.60 15.89 -0.74
C ASN A 23 1.89 15.42 -0.03
N VAL A 24 1.93 14.15 0.35
CA VAL A 24 3.09 13.57 1.06
C VAL A 24 3.96 12.71 0.15
N GLY A 25 3.52 12.46 -1.09
CA GLY A 25 4.29 11.74 -2.08
C GLY A 25 3.47 11.13 -3.19
N THR A 26 4.15 10.57 -4.16
CA THR A 26 3.59 9.87 -5.31
C THR A 26 4.24 8.50 -5.47
N SER A 27 3.52 7.56 -6.09
CA SER A 27 4.07 6.26 -6.48
C SER A 27 3.63 5.92 -7.89
N ASN A 28 4.57 5.47 -8.72
CA ASN A 28 4.31 4.96 -10.05
C ASN A 28 4.66 3.48 -10.12
N THR A 29 3.74 2.67 -10.65
CA THR A 29 3.93 1.22 -10.78
C THR A 29 3.89 0.83 -12.26
N THR A 30 4.92 0.10 -12.69
CA THR A 30 5.00 -0.55 -13.99
C THR A 30 4.94 -2.06 -13.82
N THR A 31 4.42 -2.77 -14.83
CA THR A 31 4.35 -4.24 -14.86
C THR A 31 5.13 -4.74 -16.07
N ASP A 32 6.02 -5.71 -15.88
CA ASP A 32 6.77 -6.32 -16.96
C ASP A 32 5.95 -7.43 -17.67
N TYR A 33 6.53 -7.99 -18.73
CA TYR A 33 5.92 -9.05 -19.53
C TYR A 33 5.61 -10.31 -18.70
N PHE A 34 6.36 -10.59 -17.64
CA PHE A 34 6.18 -11.75 -16.76
C PHE A 34 5.18 -11.49 -15.63
N GLY A 35 4.61 -10.29 -15.56
CA GLY A 35 3.66 -9.89 -14.52
C GLY A 35 4.31 -9.39 -13.23
N ASN A 36 5.64 -9.26 -13.16
CA ASN A 36 6.31 -8.65 -12.03
C ASN A 36 6.06 -7.14 -12.04
N ARG A 37 5.93 -6.57 -10.86
CA ARG A 37 5.58 -5.17 -10.69
C ARG A 37 6.71 -4.43 -9.99
N THR A 38 7.07 -3.29 -10.55
CA THR A 38 8.02 -2.37 -9.92
C THR A 38 7.31 -1.05 -9.62
N THR A 39 7.28 -0.68 -8.35
CA THR A 39 6.74 0.59 -7.87
C THR A 39 7.90 1.49 -7.45
N THR A 40 7.97 2.69 -8.03
CA THR A 40 8.89 3.74 -7.61
C THR A 40 8.16 4.74 -6.72
N HIS A 41 8.69 4.98 -5.53
CA HIS A 41 8.16 5.91 -4.55
C HIS A 41 8.93 7.23 -4.58
N ARG A 42 8.21 8.35 -4.49
CA ARG A 42 8.77 9.71 -4.51
C ARG A 42 8.15 10.55 -3.40
N ASP A 43 8.94 11.46 -2.85
CA ASP A 43 8.46 12.47 -1.90
C ASP A 43 7.61 13.54 -2.60
N GLN A 44 7.12 14.51 -1.83
CA GLN A 44 6.33 15.64 -2.34
C GLN A 44 7.11 16.54 -3.31
N TYR A 45 8.45 16.49 -3.29
CA TYR A 45 9.34 17.25 -4.17
C TYR A 45 9.76 16.49 -5.42
N GLY A 46 9.28 15.22 -5.57
CA GLY A 46 9.58 14.36 -6.69
C GLY A 46 10.87 13.54 -6.54
N ASN A 47 11.62 13.67 -5.43
CA ASN A 47 12.83 12.87 -5.20
C ASN A 47 12.45 11.41 -4.95
N ARG A 48 13.21 10.48 -5.52
CA ARG A 48 13.00 9.05 -5.27
C ARG A 48 13.35 8.69 -3.83
N THR A 49 12.41 8.09 -3.12
CA THR A 49 12.58 7.63 -1.73
C THR A 49 12.84 6.14 -1.64
N GLY A 50 12.43 5.38 -2.68
CA GLY A 50 12.67 3.95 -2.71
C GLY A 50 11.99 3.27 -3.88
N THR A 51 12.05 1.93 -3.87
CA THR A 51 11.36 1.06 -4.82
C THR A 51 10.79 -0.16 -4.11
N SER A 52 9.70 -0.70 -4.66
CA SER A 52 9.13 -1.98 -4.26
C SER A 52 9.00 -2.87 -5.49
N THR A 53 9.55 -4.08 -5.45
CA THR A 53 9.44 -5.05 -6.54
C THR A 53 8.63 -6.25 -6.07
N SER A 54 7.55 -6.58 -6.78
CA SER A 54 6.63 -7.66 -6.44
C SER A 54 6.69 -8.76 -7.49
N THR A 55 6.74 -10.00 -7.02
CA THR A 55 6.64 -11.22 -7.84
C THR A 55 5.53 -12.10 -7.30
N THR A 56 4.82 -12.79 -8.17
CA THR A 56 3.74 -13.72 -7.77
C THR A 56 4.14 -15.14 -8.13
N ASP A 57 4.02 -16.06 -7.18
CA ASP A 57 4.31 -17.47 -7.37
C ASP A 57 3.15 -18.21 -8.06
N TYR A 58 3.38 -19.50 -8.35
CA TYR A 58 2.38 -20.37 -8.99
C TYR A 58 1.10 -20.53 -8.14
N PHE A 59 1.19 -20.43 -6.82
CA PHE A 59 0.06 -20.55 -5.90
C PHE A 59 -0.70 -19.23 -5.71
N GLY A 60 -0.24 -18.15 -6.36
CA GLY A 60 -0.86 -16.83 -6.27
C GLY A 60 -0.38 -15.98 -5.09
N ASN A 61 0.60 -16.46 -4.31
CA ASN A 61 1.21 -15.63 -3.27
C ASN A 61 2.11 -14.59 -3.90
N THR A 62 2.06 -13.38 -3.39
CA THR A 62 2.90 -12.27 -3.87
C THR A 62 3.95 -11.93 -2.84
N THR A 63 5.21 -11.94 -3.25
CA THR A 63 6.33 -11.44 -2.44
C THR A 63 6.78 -10.10 -2.97
N THR A 64 6.85 -9.10 -2.10
CA THR A 64 7.32 -7.75 -2.40
C THR A 64 8.59 -7.46 -1.62
N THR A 65 9.65 -7.07 -2.32
CA THR A 65 10.90 -6.58 -1.71
C THR A 65 10.93 -5.07 -1.74
N HIS A 66 11.17 -4.45 -0.58
CA HIS A 66 11.23 -2.99 -0.41
C HIS A 66 12.68 -2.54 -0.30
N ARG A 67 13.01 -1.47 -1.03
CA ARG A 67 14.36 -0.92 -1.08
C ARG A 67 14.33 0.59 -0.84
N ASP A 68 15.36 1.11 -0.17
CA ASP A 68 15.56 2.54 0.01
C ASP A 68 15.96 3.24 -1.30
N SER A 69 16.23 4.56 -1.24
CA SER A 69 16.69 5.35 -2.39
C SER A 69 18.06 4.92 -2.92
N TYR A 70 18.87 4.27 -2.10
CA TYR A 70 20.20 3.74 -2.45
C TYR A 70 20.15 2.32 -3.01
N GLY A 71 18.98 1.65 -2.97
CA GLY A 71 18.78 0.29 -3.43
C GLY A 71 19.00 -0.80 -2.36
N ASN A 72 19.28 -0.43 -1.11
CA ASN A 72 19.41 -1.40 -0.03
C ASN A 72 18.04 -1.97 0.36
N THR A 73 17.96 -3.27 0.60
CA THR A 73 16.73 -3.89 1.08
C THR A 73 16.43 -3.42 2.51
N ILE A 74 15.23 -2.86 2.71
CA ILE A 74 14.74 -2.40 4.02
C ILE A 74 13.71 -3.37 4.62
N GLY A 75 13.13 -4.26 3.81
CA GLY A 75 12.19 -5.27 4.28
C GLY A 75 11.51 -6.03 3.14
N THR A 76 10.63 -6.95 3.51
CA THR A 76 9.82 -7.74 2.59
C THR A 76 8.37 -7.81 3.07
N SER A 77 7.44 -8.02 2.13
CA SER A 77 6.04 -8.30 2.43
C SER A 77 5.61 -9.53 1.64
N THR A 78 4.93 -10.46 2.30
CA THR A 78 4.37 -11.65 1.64
C THR A 78 2.86 -11.64 1.79
N THR A 79 2.15 -11.66 0.66
CA THR A 79 0.68 -11.69 0.61
C THR A 79 0.21 -13.06 0.15
N SER A 80 -0.70 -13.63 0.89
CA SER A 80 -1.45 -14.84 0.50
C SER A 80 -2.94 -14.51 0.41
N THR A 81 -3.66 -15.27 -0.44
CA THR A 81 -5.10 -15.13 -0.63
C THR A 81 -5.77 -16.45 -0.28
N ASP A 82 -6.80 -16.41 0.57
CA ASP A 82 -7.58 -17.59 0.92
C ASP A 82 -8.63 -17.93 -0.16
N TYR A 83 -9.33 -19.05 0.05
CA TYR A 83 -10.38 -19.52 -0.87
C TYR A 83 -11.53 -18.51 -1.04
N PHE A 84 -11.81 -17.70 -0.03
CA PHE A 84 -12.88 -16.69 -0.05
C PHE A 84 -12.44 -15.37 -0.67
N GLY A 85 -11.15 -15.26 -1.07
CA GLY A 85 -10.59 -14.05 -1.65
C GLY A 85 -10.12 -13.02 -0.63
N ASN A 86 -10.08 -13.36 0.68
CA ASN A 86 -9.46 -12.52 1.68
C ASN A 86 -7.95 -12.62 1.55
N THR A 87 -7.24 -11.52 1.79
CA THR A 87 -5.79 -11.50 1.74
C THR A 87 -5.19 -11.28 3.12
N THR A 88 -4.05 -11.92 3.35
CA THR A 88 -3.20 -11.67 4.52
C THR A 88 -1.81 -11.31 4.01
N THR A 89 -1.31 -10.13 4.42
CA THR A 89 0.04 -9.68 4.12
C THR A 89 0.85 -9.64 5.41
N THR A 90 1.97 -10.36 5.44
CA THR A 90 2.92 -10.31 6.56
C THR A 90 4.11 -9.46 6.15
N HIS A 91 4.46 -8.49 7.00
CA HIS A 91 5.59 -7.58 6.79
C HIS A 91 6.78 -8.00 7.63
N ARG A 92 7.97 -7.90 7.06
CA ARG A 92 9.23 -8.25 7.73
C ARG A 92 10.26 -7.15 7.50
N ASP A 93 11.07 -6.90 8.51
CA ASP A 93 12.23 -6.01 8.39
C ASP A 93 13.34 -6.65 7.52
N LYS A 94 14.44 -5.93 7.33
CA LYS A 94 15.62 -6.42 6.57
C LYS A 94 16.29 -7.63 7.20
N TYR A 95 16.02 -7.93 8.48
CA TYR A 95 16.55 -9.07 9.20
C TYR A 95 15.58 -10.27 9.20
N GLY A 96 14.38 -10.11 8.63
CA GLY A 96 13.34 -11.14 8.57
C GLY A 96 12.40 -11.19 9.77
N ASN A 97 12.52 -10.26 10.75
CA ASN A 97 11.62 -10.20 11.89
C ASN A 97 10.25 -9.69 11.45
N ASN A 98 9.16 -10.25 11.99
CA ASN A 98 7.82 -9.77 11.74
C ASN A 98 7.64 -8.36 12.34
N THR A 99 7.19 -7.40 11.52
CA THR A 99 6.90 -6.03 11.92
C THR A 99 5.41 -5.73 11.97
N GLY A 100 4.59 -6.58 11.33
CA GLY A 100 3.14 -6.43 11.34
C GLY A 100 2.43 -7.32 10.33
N THR A 101 1.10 -7.24 10.35
CA THR A 101 0.24 -8.02 9.46
C THR A 101 -0.96 -7.19 9.03
N ASP A 102 -1.29 -7.24 7.73
CA ASP A 102 -2.49 -6.65 7.17
C ASP A 102 -3.45 -7.75 6.75
N ARG A 103 -4.74 -7.57 7.06
CA ARG A 103 -5.80 -8.45 6.59
C ARG A 103 -6.83 -7.65 5.83
N SER A 104 -7.14 -8.11 4.59
CA SER A 104 -8.11 -7.45 3.74
C SER A 104 -9.20 -8.40 3.32
N ASN A 105 -10.42 -7.88 3.27
CA ASN A 105 -11.58 -8.54 2.68
C ASN A 105 -12.31 -7.57 1.75
N THR A 106 -12.98 -8.12 0.74
CA THR A 106 -13.77 -7.32 -0.20
C THR A 106 -15.26 -7.57 0.06
N ASP A 107 -16.02 -6.49 0.24
CA ASP A 107 -17.46 -6.56 0.43
C ASP A 107 -18.22 -6.83 -0.88
N TYR A 108 -19.55 -7.00 -0.77
CA TYR A 108 -20.43 -7.24 -1.90
C TYR A 108 -20.42 -6.09 -2.94
N PHE A 109 -20.14 -4.86 -2.51
CA PHE A 109 -20.09 -3.68 -3.37
C PHE A 109 -18.72 -3.49 -4.03
N GLY A 110 -17.75 -4.37 -3.76
CA GLY A 110 -16.41 -4.32 -4.31
C GLY A 110 -15.45 -3.42 -3.53
N ASN A 111 -15.84 -2.88 -2.36
CA ASN A 111 -14.92 -2.16 -1.51
C ASN A 111 -14.03 -3.12 -0.75
N THR A 112 -12.74 -2.79 -0.65
CA THR A 112 -11.79 -3.57 0.14
C THR A 112 -11.57 -2.91 1.49
N HIS A 113 -11.81 -3.67 2.56
CA HIS A 113 -11.56 -3.27 3.94
C HIS A 113 -10.27 -3.92 4.41
N THR A 114 -9.33 -3.13 4.93
CA THR A 114 -8.05 -3.63 5.43
C THR A 114 -7.88 -3.24 6.89
N THR A 115 -7.47 -4.19 7.73
CA THR A 115 -7.04 -3.97 9.10
C THR A 115 -5.54 -4.15 9.18
N TYR A 116 -4.86 -3.18 9.77
CA TYR A 116 -3.42 -3.16 10.02
C TYR A 116 -3.13 -3.55 11.46
N SER A 117 -2.20 -4.46 11.68
CA SER A 117 -1.79 -4.89 13.02
C SER A 117 -0.27 -4.81 13.18
N ASP A 118 0.19 -4.57 14.41
CA ASP A 118 1.61 -4.65 14.74
C ASP A 118 2.08 -6.12 14.83
N SER A 119 3.37 -6.33 15.14
CA SER A 119 3.96 -7.67 15.30
C SER A 119 3.35 -8.49 16.45
N TYR A 120 2.65 -7.84 17.38
CA TYR A 120 1.96 -8.46 18.52
C TYR A 120 0.47 -8.71 18.24
N GLY A 121 -0.04 -8.29 17.07
CA GLY A 121 -1.44 -8.45 16.68
C GLY A 121 -2.37 -7.31 17.15
N ASN A 122 -1.84 -6.25 17.78
CA ASN A 122 -2.68 -5.10 18.17
C ASN A 122 -3.04 -4.28 16.92
N SER A 123 -4.30 -3.84 16.82
CA SER A 123 -4.72 -2.98 15.71
C SER A 123 -4.00 -1.63 15.74
N ARG A 124 -3.45 -1.23 14.59
CA ARG A 124 -2.84 0.08 14.34
C ARG A 124 -3.81 1.01 13.62
N GLY A 125 -4.78 0.45 12.89
CA GLY A 125 -5.77 1.20 12.14
C GLY A 125 -6.43 0.38 11.05
N THR A 126 -7.22 1.06 10.22
CA THR A 126 -7.96 0.44 9.12
C THR A 126 -7.90 1.30 7.86
N SER A 127 -8.16 0.69 6.71
CA SER A 127 -8.48 1.44 5.50
C SER A 127 -9.67 0.85 4.75
N THR A 128 -10.30 1.69 3.95
CA THR A 128 -11.35 1.27 3.01
C THR A 128 -10.98 1.79 1.64
N THR A 129 -10.88 0.87 0.67
CA THR A 129 -10.60 1.18 -0.73
C THR A 129 -11.85 0.95 -1.56
N SER A 130 -12.26 1.96 -2.31
CA SER A 130 -13.32 1.87 -3.31
C SER A 130 -12.73 2.05 -4.72
N THR A 131 -13.36 1.41 -5.71
CA THR A 131 -12.96 1.52 -7.12
C THR A 131 -14.09 2.17 -7.90
N ASP A 132 -13.78 3.21 -8.68
CA ASP A 132 -14.77 3.86 -9.56
C ASP A 132 -14.98 3.07 -10.87
N TYR A 133 -15.94 3.54 -11.68
CA TYR A 133 -16.27 2.93 -12.97
C TYR A 133 -15.08 2.88 -13.94
N PHE A 134 -14.14 3.81 -13.83
CA PHE A 134 -12.94 3.89 -14.69
C PHE A 134 -11.77 3.06 -14.18
N GLY A 135 -11.94 2.36 -13.04
CA GLY A 135 -10.90 1.54 -12.42
C GLY A 135 -9.92 2.34 -11.54
N ASN A 136 -10.15 3.62 -11.30
CA ASN A 136 -9.38 4.39 -10.33
C ASN A 136 -9.79 3.98 -8.92
N THR A 137 -8.84 3.96 -8.00
CA THR A 137 -9.13 3.62 -6.60
C THR A 137 -8.93 4.80 -5.68
N THR A 138 -9.78 4.88 -4.67
CA THR A 138 -9.62 5.81 -3.55
C THR A 138 -9.57 5.01 -2.27
N THR A 139 -8.51 5.19 -1.48
CA THR A 139 -8.33 4.55 -0.18
C THR A 139 -8.40 5.62 0.92
N ASN A 140 -9.26 5.40 1.90
CA ASN A 140 -9.39 6.24 3.09
C ASN A 140 -8.76 5.50 4.27
N TYR A 141 -7.85 6.15 5.00
CA TYR A 141 -7.14 5.60 6.14
C TYR A 141 -7.68 6.13 7.45
N ARG A 142 -7.78 5.27 8.46
CA ARG A 142 -8.21 5.61 9.82
C ARG A 142 -7.22 5.02 10.82
N ASP A 143 -6.99 5.74 11.94
CA ASP A 143 -6.22 5.20 13.05
C ASP A 143 -7.01 4.13 13.83
N ARG A 144 -6.40 3.57 14.87
CA ARG A 144 -7.03 2.55 15.73
C ARG A 144 -8.26 3.06 16.48
N TYR A 145 -8.45 4.38 16.56
CA TYR A 145 -9.60 5.04 17.21
C TYR A 145 -10.69 5.45 16.20
N GLY A 146 -10.45 5.21 14.89
CA GLY A 146 -11.39 5.56 13.82
C GLY A 146 -11.24 6.96 13.25
N ASN A 147 -10.28 7.77 13.73
CA ASN A 147 -10.04 9.11 13.19
C ASN A 147 -9.41 9.05 11.80
N SER A 148 -9.85 9.93 10.90
CA SER A 148 -9.29 10.00 9.55
C SER A 148 -7.84 10.47 9.57
N GLN A 149 -6.97 9.71 8.90
CA GLN A 149 -5.54 9.97 8.79
C GLN A 149 -5.15 10.54 7.43
N GLY A 150 -5.93 10.25 6.40
CA GLY A 150 -5.67 10.73 5.05
C GLY A 150 -6.29 9.86 3.98
N THR A 151 -5.93 10.17 2.73
CA THR A 151 -6.43 9.47 1.55
C THR A 151 -5.30 9.14 0.58
N SER A 152 -5.52 8.10 -0.22
CA SER A 152 -4.69 7.78 -1.37
C SER A 152 -5.58 7.60 -2.59
N ARG A 153 -5.16 8.17 -3.73
CA ARG A 153 -5.86 8.01 -5.01
C ARG A 153 -4.92 7.41 -6.03
N THR A 154 -5.37 6.35 -6.68
CA THR A 154 -4.61 5.70 -7.76
C THR A 154 -5.40 5.76 -9.05
N SER A 155 -4.77 6.25 -10.11
CA SER A 155 -5.26 6.16 -11.48
C SER A 155 -4.43 5.17 -12.29
N THR A 156 -5.05 4.54 -13.28
CA THR A 156 -4.38 3.61 -14.19
C THR A 156 -4.44 4.18 -15.60
N ASP A 157 -3.30 4.28 -16.29
CA ASP A 157 -3.27 4.74 -17.68
C ASP A 157 -3.65 3.62 -18.66
N TYR A 158 -3.74 3.98 -19.94
CA TYR A 158 -4.09 3.04 -21.02
C TYR A 158 -3.10 1.85 -21.13
N PHE A 159 -1.85 2.04 -20.73
CA PHE A 159 -0.80 1.02 -20.75
C PHE A 159 -0.76 0.15 -19.48
N GLY A 160 -1.68 0.40 -18.54
CA GLY A 160 -1.73 -0.32 -17.26
C GLY A 160 -0.75 0.19 -16.20
N ASN A 161 -0.04 1.29 -16.44
CA ASN A 161 0.79 1.92 -15.43
C ASN A 161 -0.10 2.62 -14.41
N ARG A 162 0.28 2.56 -13.14
CA ARG A 162 -0.49 3.13 -12.03
C ARG A 162 0.26 4.29 -11.40
N ASN A 163 -0.43 5.41 -11.30
CA ASN A 163 0.04 6.58 -10.57
C ASN A 163 -0.79 6.76 -9.30
N THR A 164 -0.12 6.91 -8.17
CA THR A 164 -0.76 7.05 -6.86
C THR A 164 -0.31 8.35 -6.21
N GLU A 165 -1.29 9.16 -5.80
CA GLU A 165 -1.11 10.36 -4.99
C GLU A 165 -1.63 10.08 -3.58
N GLN A 166 -0.88 10.51 -2.57
CA GLN A 166 -1.24 10.35 -1.16
C GLN A 166 -1.36 11.71 -0.47
N ARG A 167 -2.39 11.85 0.36
CA ARG A 167 -2.67 13.06 1.14
C ARG A 167 -2.91 12.69 2.60
N SER A 168 -2.20 13.34 3.51
CA SER A 168 -2.42 13.23 4.95
C SER A 168 -3.34 14.36 5.45
N ASN A 169 -4.24 14.03 6.37
CA ASN A 169 -5.13 15.02 7.03
C ASN A 169 -4.49 15.65 8.27
N ASN A 170 -3.38 15.10 8.74
CA ASN A 170 -2.69 15.59 9.93
C ASN A 170 -1.18 15.60 9.72
N SER A 171 -0.57 16.67 10.15
CA SER A 171 0.85 16.94 10.04
C SER A 171 1.78 15.98 10.78
N ASN A 172 1.27 15.26 11.79
CA ASN A 172 2.03 14.34 12.63
C ASN A 172 1.68 12.86 12.39
N THR A 173 0.94 12.56 11.33
CA THR A 173 0.44 11.22 11.13
C THR A 173 1.22 10.50 10.05
N THR A 174 1.95 9.47 10.46
CA THR A 174 2.43 8.42 9.58
C THR A 174 1.21 7.60 9.15
N ILE A 175 0.78 7.71 7.88
CA ILE A 175 -0.07 6.69 7.27
C ILE A 175 0.86 5.51 7.01
N TRP A 176 1.01 4.62 7.96
CA TRP A 176 1.70 3.32 7.97
C TRP A 176 2.86 3.17 6.95
N SER A 177 4.11 3.39 7.39
CA SER A 177 5.31 2.91 6.73
C SER A 177 5.71 1.57 7.33
N TRP A 178 5.88 0.59 6.48
CA TRP A 178 6.50 -0.70 6.80
C TRP A 178 7.94 -0.70 6.32
#